data_6ab231c12235ad9cfc67f4beda12254b
#
_entry.id   6ab231c12235ad9cfc67f4beda12254b
#
_cell.length_a   1.000
_cell.length_b   1.000
_cell.length_c   1.000
_cell.angle_alpha   90.00
_cell.angle_beta   90.00
_cell.angle_gamma   90.00
#
_symmetry.space_group_name_H-M   'P 1'
#
loop_
_entity.id
_entity.type
_entity.pdbx_description
1 polymer ?
#
loop_
_entity_poly.entity_id
_entity_poly.type
_entity_poly.pdbx_seq_one_letter_code
_entity_poly.pdbx_strand_id
1 'polypeptide(L)'
;MPTVTDLIDLFETEATRERPEADRPDVGIIMGSDSDLDVMSGAHEALTALGFEELTDYDDPPDARFTFETWVVSAHRTPDLMYTYAETAADRGLDVIIAGAGGKSADLPNMTASIAYPIPVIGVPVQEKSVDSVIGMPTGAPITAVDAGKSYNAALSAVQILARRHDELVDRLRSILEDRRLDVATVSMRLHERGTATFREEREDE
;
A
#
# COMPACT_ATOMS: atom_id res chain seq x y z
N MET A 1 -22.92 13.75 9.20
CA MET A 1 -21.66 13.01 9.37
C MET A 1 -21.81 11.73 8.59
N PRO A 2 -20.82 11.31 7.82
CA PRO A 2 -20.88 10.03 7.11
C PRO A 2 -21.01 8.86 8.11
N THR A 3 -21.76 7.86 7.72
CA THR A 3 -21.97 6.62 8.48
C THR A 3 -21.23 5.45 7.81
N VAL A 4 -21.11 4.31 8.50
CA VAL A 4 -20.58 3.08 7.90
C VAL A 4 -21.44 2.64 6.71
N THR A 5 -22.75 2.81 6.81
CA THR A 5 -23.68 2.48 5.71
C THR A 5 -23.40 3.34 4.47
N ASP A 6 -23.16 4.64 4.64
CA ASP A 6 -22.83 5.52 3.50
C ASP A 6 -21.57 5.06 2.76
N LEU A 7 -20.56 4.52 3.48
CA LEU A 7 -19.34 3.99 2.89
C LEU A 7 -19.56 2.63 2.20
N ILE A 8 -20.41 1.78 2.77
CA ILE A 8 -20.84 0.52 2.14
C ILE A 8 -21.55 0.83 0.83
N ASP A 9 -22.55 1.71 0.86
CA ASP A 9 -23.31 2.14 -0.32
C ASP A 9 -22.39 2.76 -1.39
N LEU A 10 -21.36 3.51 -0.97
CA LEU A 10 -20.35 4.05 -1.88
C LEU A 10 -19.59 2.95 -2.61
N PHE A 11 -19.03 1.97 -1.89
CA PHE A 11 -18.26 0.89 -2.53
C PHE A 11 -19.12 0.01 -3.44
N GLU A 12 -20.34 -0.29 -3.04
CA GLU A 12 -21.31 -1.04 -3.87
C GLU A 12 -21.71 -0.25 -5.12
N THR A 13 -21.90 1.06 -5.00
CA THR A 13 -22.22 1.94 -6.13
C THR A 13 -21.05 1.98 -7.11
N GLU A 14 -19.82 2.19 -6.62
CA GLU A 14 -18.63 2.25 -7.46
C GLU A 14 -18.30 0.91 -8.13
N ALA A 15 -18.61 -0.21 -7.50
CA ALA A 15 -18.45 -1.54 -8.09
C ALA A 15 -19.37 -1.78 -9.30
N THR A 16 -20.53 -1.13 -9.33
CA THR A 16 -21.51 -1.27 -10.44
C THR A 16 -21.43 -0.15 -11.46
N ARG A 17 -20.67 0.91 -11.16
CA ARG A 17 -20.55 2.09 -12.02
C ARG A 17 -19.65 1.81 -13.20
N GLU A 18 -20.17 2.04 -14.42
CA GLU A 18 -19.34 2.01 -15.63
C GLU A 18 -18.37 3.20 -15.62
N ARG A 19 -17.07 2.93 -15.49
CA ARG A 19 -15.98 3.91 -15.56
C ARG A 19 -14.94 3.51 -16.59
N PRO A 20 -14.31 4.48 -17.29
CA PRO A 20 -13.08 4.23 -18.02
C PRO A 20 -12.02 3.58 -17.10
N GLU A 21 -11.18 2.72 -17.64
CA GLU A 21 -10.09 2.09 -16.88
C GLU A 21 -9.16 3.13 -16.22
N ALA A 22 -8.90 4.25 -16.92
CA ALA A 22 -8.07 5.32 -16.43
C ALA A 22 -8.63 6.07 -15.19
N ASP A 23 -9.94 5.98 -14.94
CA ASP A 23 -10.62 6.65 -13.81
C ASP A 23 -10.82 5.71 -12.61
N ARG A 24 -10.26 4.48 -12.67
CA ARG A 24 -10.36 3.47 -11.63
C ARG A 24 -9.06 3.40 -10.81
N PRO A 25 -9.14 3.13 -9.50
CA PRO A 25 -7.92 2.93 -8.72
C PRO A 25 -7.24 1.60 -9.07
N ASP A 26 -5.92 1.63 -9.28
CA ASP A 26 -5.11 0.43 -9.51
C ASP A 26 -4.71 -0.25 -8.18
N VAL A 27 -4.46 0.54 -7.13
CA VAL A 27 -3.99 0.07 -5.83
C VAL A 27 -4.89 0.56 -4.71
N GLY A 28 -5.35 -0.35 -3.86
CA GLY A 28 -6.03 0.00 -2.62
C GLY A 28 -5.07 -0.01 -1.44
N ILE A 29 -5.08 1.03 -0.61
CA ILE A 29 -4.40 1.06 0.68
C ILE A 29 -5.44 1.07 1.78
N ILE A 30 -5.44 0.05 2.63
CA ILE A 30 -6.35 -0.01 3.76
C ILE A 30 -5.61 -0.19 5.08
N MET A 31 -6.13 0.41 6.12
CA MET A 31 -5.58 0.30 7.48
C MET A 31 -6.65 0.14 8.53
N GLY A 32 -6.33 -0.56 9.62
CA GLY A 32 -7.29 -0.89 10.69
C GLY A 32 -7.66 0.30 11.59
N SER A 33 -6.83 1.34 11.59
CA SER A 33 -7.00 2.56 12.37
C SER A 33 -6.22 3.71 11.72
N ASP A 34 -6.66 4.94 11.96
CA ASP A 34 -5.92 6.16 11.65
C ASP A 34 -4.53 6.22 12.34
N SER A 35 -4.38 5.58 13.49
CA SER A 35 -3.08 5.44 14.17
C SER A 35 -2.05 4.61 13.39
N ASP A 36 -2.46 3.87 12.37
CA ASP A 36 -1.57 3.06 11.53
C ASP A 36 -0.98 3.91 10.38
N LEU A 37 -1.50 5.13 10.18
CA LEU A 37 -1.14 6.00 9.06
C LEU A 37 0.36 6.35 9.05
N ASP A 38 0.97 6.59 10.21
CA ASP A 38 2.41 6.91 10.28
C ASP A 38 3.29 5.83 9.63
N VAL A 39 2.90 4.57 9.79
CA VAL A 39 3.58 3.46 9.13
C VAL A 39 3.13 3.31 7.68
N MET A 40 1.84 3.46 7.41
CA MET A 40 1.28 3.27 6.07
C MET A 40 1.65 4.40 5.10
N SER A 41 2.04 5.58 5.59
CA SER A 41 2.52 6.70 4.77
C SER A 41 3.70 6.33 3.85
N GLY A 42 4.55 5.39 4.26
CA GLY A 42 5.61 4.88 3.39
C GLY A 42 5.09 4.24 2.08
N ALA A 43 3.89 3.67 2.09
CA ALA A 43 3.27 3.17 0.86
C ALA A 43 2.83 4.32 -0.06
N HIS A 44 2.26 5.38 0.50
CA HIS A 44 1.91 6.60 -0.25
C HIS A 44 3.14 7.24 -0.87
N GLU A 45 4.22 7.39 -0.10
CA GLU A 45 5.50 7.93 -0.57
C GLU A 45 6.05 7.14 -1.77
N ALA A 46 6.05 5.81 -1.68
CA ALA A 46 6.55 4.96 -2.74
C ALA A 46 5.69 5.04 -4.01
N LEU A 47 4.35 5.02 -3.88
CA LEU A 47 3.45 5.14 -5.01
C LEU A 47 3.58 6.51 -5.68
N THR A 48 3.61 7.59 -4.90
CA THR A 48 3.81 8.95 -5.42
C THR A 48 5.16 9.08 -6.14
N ALA A 49 6.25 8.53 -5.58
CA ALA A 49 7.57 8.51 -6.22
C ALA A 49 7.58 7.72 -7.54
N LEU A 50 6.68 6.75 -7.67
CA LEU A 50 6.47 5.97 -8.90
C LEU A 50 5.44 6.60 -9.85
N GLY A 51 4.94 7.82 -9.55
CA GLY A 51 4.05 8.57 -10.41
C GLY A 51 2.59 8.09 -10.37
N PHE A 52 2.17 7.51 -9.24
CA PHE A 52 0.76 7.30 -8.94
C PHE A 52 0.20 8.54 -8.25
N GLU A 53 -1.07 8.84 -8.51
CA GLU A 53 -1.80 9.89 -7.80
C GLU A 53 -2.91 9.29 -6.93
N GLU A 54 -3.20 9.96 -5.81
CA GLU A 54 -4.24 9.51 -4.90
C GLU A 54 -5.63 9.89 -5.42
N LEU A 55 -6.50 8.90 -5.57
CA LEU A 55 -7.92 9.07 -5.89
C LEU A 55 -8.68 9.40 -4.59
N THR A 56 -9.04 10.65 -4.41
CA THR A 56 -9.77 11.14 -3.23
C THR A 56 -11.25 11.43 -3.51
N ASP A 57 -11.63 11.53 -4.78
CA ASP A 57 -13.01 11.75 -5.21
C ASP A 57 -13.27 10.94 -6.49
N TYR A 58 -14.21 10.02 -6.41
CA TYR A 58 -14.58 9.21 -7.59
C TYR A 58 -15.31 10.01 -8.68
N ASP A 59 -15.90 11.16 -8.36
CA ASP A 59 -16.57 12.01 -9.34
C ASP A 59 -15.61 13.00 -10.01
N ASP A 60 -14.42 13.21 -9.44
CA ASP A 60 -13.35 14.05 -9.98
C ASP A 60 -11.99 13.33 -9.87
N PRO A 61 -11.80 12.22 -10.62
CA PRO A 61 -10.56 11.45 -10.56
C PRO A 61 -9.37 12.26 -11.09
N PRO A 62 -8.14 12.05 -10.55
CA PRO A 62 -6.95 12.71 -11.04
C PRO A 62 -6.64 12.33 -12.48
N ASP A 63 -6.10 13.27 -13.27
CA ASP A 63 -5.60 13.02 -14.63
C ASP A 63 -4.24 12.31 -14.59
N ALA A 64 -4.23 11.08 -14.07
CA ALA A 64 -3.05 10.24 -13.92
C ALA A 64 -3.26 8.86 -14.56
N ARG A 65 -2.18 8.28 -15.09
CA ARG A 65 -2.24 6.94 -15.70
C ARG A 65 -2.44 5.83 -14.66
N PHE A 66 -1.96 6.03 -13.44
CA PHE A 66 -2.07 5.11 -12.33
C PHE A 66 -2.53 5.84 -11.09
N THR A 67 -3.46 5.24 -10.37
CA THR A 67 -4.01 5.83 -9.16
C THR A 67 -4.06 4.83 -8.01
N PHE A 68 -4.17 5.36 -6.81
CA PHE A 68 -4.42 4.57 -5.59
C PHE A 68 -5.48 5.25 -4.72
N GLU A 69 -6.18 4.47 -3.95
CA GLU A 69 -7.14 4.96 -2.96
C GLU A 69 -6.73 4.55 -1.55
N THR A 70 -7.16 5.32 -0.54
CA THR A 70 -6.81 5.05 0.86
C THR A 70 -8.02 5.07 1.77
N TRP A 71 -8.20 4.00 2.57
CA TRP A 71 -9.34 3.88 3.48
C TRP A 71 -8.95 3.34 4.86
N VAL A 72 -9.64 3.82 5.88
CA VAL A 72 -9.60 3.20 7.21
C VAL A 72 -10.80 2.25 7.32
N VAL A 73 -10.51 0.95 7.37
CA VAL A 73 -11.52 -0.11 7.55
C VAL A 73 -11.04 -1.07 8.64
N SER A 74 -11.92 -1.40 9.58
CA SER A 74 -11.51 -2.19 10.74
C SER A 74 -12.17 -3.57 10.74
N ALA A 75 -11.37 -4.62 10.74
CA ALA A 75 -11.85 -6.00 10.82
C ALA A 75 -12.75 -6.25 12.07
N HIS A 76 -12.53 -5.51 13.15
CA HIS A 76 -13.27 -5.71 14.40
C HIS A 76 -14.37 -4.66 14.66
N ARG A 77 -14.15 -3.40 14.26
CA ARG A 77 -15.09 -2.30 14.52
C ARG A 77 -16.12 -2.11 13.42
N THR A 78 -15.71 -2.40 12.18
CA THR A 78 -16.53 -2.28 10.96
C THR A 78 -16.32 -3.49 10.05
N PRO A 79 -16.64 -4.73 10.53
CA PRO A 79 -16.40 -5.95 9.75
C PRO A 79 -17.21 -6.01 8.46
N ASP A 80 -18.39 -5.44 8.43
CA ASP A 80 -19.27 -5.28 7.29
C ASP A 80 -18.62 -4.37 6.21
N LEU A 81 -18.12 -3.21 6.62
CA LEU A 81 -17.40 -2.29 5.71
C LEU A 81 -16.14 -2.94 5.14
N MET A 82 -15.36 -3.64 5.97
CA MET A 82 -14.17 -4.36 5.53
C MET A 82 -14.53 -5.46 4.53
N TYR A 83 -15.61 -6.20 4.80
CA TYR A 83 -16.11 -7.23 3.90
C TYR A 83 -16.50 -6.63 2.54
N THR A 84 -17.33 -5.57 2.54
CA THR A 84 -17.77 -4.90 1.30
C THR A 84 -16.59 -4.32 0.55
N TYR A 85 -15.64 -3.67 1.24
CA TYR A 85 -14.42 -3.16 0.59
C TYR A 85 -13.69 -4.25 -0.19
N ALA A 86 -13.46 -5.40 0.45
CA ALA A 86 -12.71 -6.50 -0.11
C ALA A 86 -13.49 -7.22 -1.24
N GLU A 87 -14.80 -7.44 -1.05
CA GLU A 87 -15.66 -8.11 -2.02
C GLU A 87 -15.82 -7.32 -3.31
N THR A 88 -15.95 -5.99 -3.20
CA THR A 88 -16.13 -5.08 -4.35
C THR A 88 -14.84 -4.66 -5.04
N ALA A 89 -13.69 -5.00 -4.48
CA ALA A 89 -12.38 -4.48 -4.92
C ALA A 89 -12.09 -4.73 -6.40
N ALA A 90 -12.35 -5.95 -6.90
CA ALA A 90 -12.14 -6.30 -8.30
C ALA A 90 -13.04 -5.51 -9.25
N ASP A 91 -14.32 -5.36 -8.90
CA ASP A 91 -15.31 -4.67 -9.71
C ASP A 91 -15.05 -3.16 -9.75
N ARG A 92 -14.45 -2.59 -8.69
CA ARG A 92 -13.98 -1.20 -8.65
C ARG A 92 -12.68 -0.97 -9.44
N GLY A 93 -12.00 -2.03 -9.88
CA GLY A 93 -10.82 -1.97 -10.73
C GLY A 93 -9.48 -2.15 -10.02
N LEU A 94 -9.48 -2.46 -8.72
CA LEU A 94 -8.25 -2.70 -7.97
C LEU A 94 -7.52 -3.95 -8.47
N ASP A 95 -6.25 -3.80 -8.78
CA ASP A 95 -5.36 -4.91 -9.15
C ASP A 95 -4.58 -5.47 -7.94
N VAL A 96 -4.36 -4.65 -6.90
CA VAL A 96 -3.62 -5.04 -5.68
C VAL A 96 -4.16 -4.28 -4.48
N ILE A 97 -4.21 -4.92 -3.32
CA ILE A 97 -4.51 -4.26 -2.04
C ILE A 97 -3.30 -4.32 -1.12
N ILE A 98 -2.93 -3.18 -0.52
CA ILE A 98 -1.95 -3.09 0.56
C ILE A 98 -2.74 -2.90 1.85
N ALA A 99 -2.67 -3.87 2.75
CA ALA A 99 -3.47 -3.86 3.98
C ALA A 99 -2.57 -3.83 5.22
N GLY A 100 -2.72 -2.78 6.04
CA GLY A 100 -1.94 -2.58 7.26
C GLY A 100 -2.75 -2.72 8.53
N ALA A 101 -2.18 -3.39 9.54
CA ALA A 101 -2.79 -3.45 10.85
C ALA A 101 -1.77 -3.59 11.98
N GLY A 102 -2.09 -2.96 13.12
CA GLY A 102 -1.31 -3.00 14.34
C GLY A 102 -1.91 -3.91 15.42
N GLY A 103 -1.12 -4.13 16.48
CA GLY A 103 -1.56 -4.93 17.63
C GLY A 103 -1.34 -6.43 17.47
N LYS A 104 -1.85 -7.21 18.43
CA LYS A 104 -1.75 -8.68 18.43
C LYS A 104 -2.82 -9.35 17.56
N SER A 105 -3.94 -8.65 17.34
CA SER A 105 -5.05 -9.10 16.51
C SER A 105 -5.10 -8.22 15.27
N ALA A 106 -4.03 -8.30 14.46
CA ALA A 106 -3.87 -7.56 13.22
C ALA A 106 -4.52 -8.33 12.06
N ASP A 107 -5.83 -8.61 12.18
CA ASP A 107 -6.54 -9.55 11.32
C ASP A 107 -7.02 -8.94 9.99
N LEU A 108 -6.96 -7.61 9.85
CA LEU A 108 -7.41 -6.92 8.63
C LEU A 108 -6.74 -7.47 7.35
N PRO A 109 -5.40 -7.63 7.27
CA PRO A 109 -4.76 -8.10 6.05
C PRO A 109 -5.21 -9.51 5.64
N ASN A 110 -5.25 -10.45 6.60
CA ASN A 110 -5.58 -11.83 6.28
C ASN A 110 -7.08 -12.04 5.99
N MET A 111 -7.97 -11.32 6.68
CA MET A 111 -9.39 -11.33 6.36
C MET A 111 -9.65 -10.72 4.97
N THR A 112 -9.03 -9.60 4.66
CA THR A 112 -9.10 -9.00 3.32
C THR A 112 -8.61 -9.97 2.24
N ALA A 113 -7.46 -10.62 2.45
CA ALA A 113 -6.91 -11.59 1.50
C ALA A 113 -7.85 -12.80 1.25
N SER A 114 -8.61 -13.19 2.26
CA SER A 114 -9.58 -14.28 2.13
C SER A 114 -10.82 -13.91 1.30
N ILE A 115 -11.20 -12.62 1.30
CA ILE A 115 -12.41 -12.12 0.65
C ILE A 115 -12.11 -11.58 -0.74
N ALA A 116 -11.08 -10.77 -0.89
CA ALA A 116 -10.72 -10.09 -2.13
C ALA A 116 -10.18 -11.02 -3.22
N TYR A 117 -10.03 -12.32 -2.93
CA TYR A 117 -9.53 -13.28 -3.92
C TYR A 117 -10.33 -13.22 -5.24
N PRO A 118 -9.66 -13.14 -6.44
CA PRO A 118 -8.24 -13.44 -6.67
C PRO A 118 -7.28 -12.22 -6.63
N ILE A 119 -7.70 -11.05 -6.14
CA ILE A 119 -6.80 -9.90 -6.03
C ILE A 119 -5.69 -10.22 -5.01
N PRO A 120 -4.42 -9.98 -5.35
CA PRO A 120 -3.34 -10.14 -4.39
C PRO A 120 -3.42 -9.09 -3.28
N VAL A 121 -3.26 -9.55 -2.04
CA VAL A 121 -3.18 -8.68 -0.86
C VAL A 121 -1.77 -8.74 -0.30
N ILE A 122 -1.20 -7.54 -0.04
CA ILE A 122 0.11 -7.38 0.58
C ILE A 122 -0.09 -6.89 2.00
N GLY A 123 0.13 -7.76 2.96
CA GLY A 123 0.00 -7.46 4.38
C GLY A 123 1.18 -6.66 4.92
N VAL A 124 0.88 -5.60 5.68
CA VAL A 124 1.86 -4.77 6.38
C VAL A 124 1.63 -4.91 7.88
N PRO A 125 2.46 -5.69 8.59
CA PRO A 125 2.47 -5.63 10.04
C PRO A 125 2.92 -4.24 10.48
N VAL A 126 2.06 -3.46 11.15
CA VAL A 126 2.43 -2.11 11.62
C VAL A 126 3.47 -2.17 12.74
N GLN A 127 3.50 -3.27 13.49
CA GLN A 127 4.42 -3.51 14.60
C GLN A 127 4.92 -4.96 14.56
N GLU A 128 6.10 -5.24 15.14
CA GLU A 128 6.67 -6.58 15.25
C GLU A 128 5.67 -7.62 15.83
N LYS A 129 4.93 -7.24 16.87
CA LYS A 129 3.91 -8.12 17.49
C LYS A 129 2.70 -8.44 16.59
N SER A 130 2.59 -7.80 15.44
CA SER A 130 1.52 -7.99 14.46
C SER A 130 1.87 -9.03 13.39
N VAL A 131 3.15 -9.39 13.27
CA VAL A 131 3.65 -10.26 12.18
C VAL A 131 2.90 -11.60 12.13
N ASP A 132 2.83 -12.30 13.26
CA ASP A 132 2.19 -13.64 13.32
C ASP A 132 0.70 -13.58 12.93
N SER A 133 0.00 -12.50 13.29
CA SER A 133 -1.40 -12.32 12.93
C SER A 133 -1.55 -12.05 11.43
N VAL A 134 -0.72 -11.19 10.86
CA VAL A 134 -0.79 -10.82 9.44
C VAL A 134 -0.48 -11.99 8.52
N ILE A 135 0.54 -12.80 8.83
CA ILE A 135 0.96 -13.92 7.97
C ILE A 135 0.25 -15.25 8.27
N GLY A 136 -0.54 -15.30 9.34
CA GLY A 136 -1.16 -16.53 9.87
C GLY A 136 -2.32 -17.03 9.01
N MET A 137 -2.03 -17.52 7.79
CA MET A 137 -3.03 -18.02 6.84
C MET A 137 -3.03 -19.54 6.73
N PRO A 138 -4.22 -20.18 6.62
CA PRO A 138 -4.32 -21.60 6.35
C PRO A 138 -3.89 -21.92 4.91
N THR A 139 -3.55 -23.21 4.68
CA THR A 139 -3.26 -23.70 3.34
C THR A 139 -4.44 -23.44 2.38
N GLY A 140 -4.14 -22.83 1.24
CA GLY A 140 -5.13 -22.49 0.22
C GLY A 140 -5.70 -21.06 0.30
N ALA A 141 -5.33 -20.29 1.34
CA ALA A 141 -5.67 -18.87 1.46
C ALA A 141 -4.36 -18.04 1.42
N PRO A 142 -3.94 -17.58 0.23
CA PRO A 142 -2.65 -16.92 0.08
C PRO A 142 -2.68 -15.48 0.58
N ILE A 143 -1.57 -15.04 1.19
CA ILE A 143 -1.24 -13.65 1.43
C ILE A 143 0.25 -13.44 1.16
N THR A 144 0.61 -12.29 0.63
CA THR A 144 1.99 -11.81 0.62
C THR A 144 2.16 -10.83 1.77
N ALA A 145 3.32 -10.79 2.42
CA ALA A 145 3.57 -9.82 3.49
C ALA A 145 4.98 -9.27 3.41
N VAL A 146 5.15 -8.06 3.93
CA VAL A 146 6.44 -7.43 4.15
C VAL A 146 6.81 -7.50 5.64
N ASP A 147 8.03 -7.15 5.96
CA ASP A 147 8.49 -7.02 7.35
C ASP A 147 7.77 -5.87 8.07
N ALA A 148 7.78 -5.89 9.40
CA ALA A 148 7.08 -4.90 10.21
C ALA A 148 7.55 -3.46 9.89
N GLY A 149 6.58 -2.56 9.76
CA GLY A 149 6.84 -1.15 9.45
C GLY A 149 7.31 -0.88 8.01
N LYS A 150 7.30 -1.85 7.09
CA LYS A 150 7.87 -1.72 5.74
C LYS A 150 6.81 -1.49 4.65
N SER A 151 5.86 -0.58 4.89
CA SER A 151 4.81 -0.24 3.92
C SER A 151 5.35 0.27 2.57
N TYR A 152 6.47 0.99 2.58
CA TYR A 152 7.19 1.38 1.36
C TYR A 152 7.52 0.17 0.48
N ASN A 153 8.02 -0.91 1.09
CA ASN A 153 8.33 -2.15 0.36
C ASN A 153 7.06 -2.86 -0.14
N ALA A 154 5.94 -2.74 0.60
CA ALA A 154 4.66 -3.28 0.14
C ALA A 154 4.20 -2.58 -1.15
N ALA A 155 4.33 -1.26 -1.23
CA ALA A 155 4.02 -0.50 -2.44
C ALA A 155 4.94 -0.87 -3.61
N LEU A 156 6.26 -1.00 -3.37
CA LEU A 156 7.17 -1.50 -4.43
C LEU A 156 6.75 -2.88 -4.94
N SER A 157 6.32 -3.78 -4.05
CA SER A 157 5.84 -5.11 -4.43
C SER A 157 4.53 -5.04 -5.22
N ALA A 158 3.60 -4.15 -4.84
CA ALA A 158 2.38 -3.88 -5.59
C ALA A 158 2.71 -3.42 -7.03
N VAL A 159 3.59 -2.44 -7.15
CA VAL A 159 4.01 -1.92 -8.46
C VAL A 159 4.77 -2.97 -9.28
N GLN A 160 5.54 -3.87 -8.66
CA GLN A 160 6.16 -5.01 -9.36
C GLN A 160 5.11 -5.97 -9.95
N ILE A 161 3.97 -6.16 -9.28
CA ILE A 161 2.85 -6.95 -9.80
C ILE A 161 2.25 -6.25 -11.02
N LEU A 162 1.92 -4.96 -10.92
CA LEU A 162 1.38 -4.14 -12.01
C LEU A 162 2.33 -4.05 -13.20
N ALA A 163 3.63 -3.95 -12.96
CA ALA A 163 4.68 -3.90 -13.99
C ALA A 163 4.73 -5.15 -14.89
N ARG A 164 4.02 -6.23 -14.52
CA ARG A 164 3.85 -7.39 -15.41
C ARG A 164 2.95 -7.12 -16.61
N ARG A 165 2.13 -6.06 -16.53
CA ARG A 165 1.22 -5.61 -17.61
C ARG A 165 1.57 -4.25 -18.17
N HIS A 166 2.43 -3.47 -17.47
CA HIS A 166 2.72 -2.07 -17.78
C HIS A 166 4.23 -1.84 -17.84
N ASP A 167 4.79 -1.83 -19.04
CA ASP A 167 6.25 -1.69 -19.25
C ASP A 167 6.80 -0.37 -18.69
N GLU A 168 6.01 0.70 -18.68
CA GLU A 168 6.39 1.99 -18.11
C GLU A 168 6.69 1.91 -16.59
N LEU A 169 6.00 1.04 -15.86
CA LEU A 169 6.27 0.81 -14.43
C LEU A 169 7.61 0.09 -14.22
N VAL A 170 8.03 -0.75 -15.17
CA VAL A 170 9.36 -1.38 -15.13
C VAL A 170 10.45 -0.32 -15.17
N ASP A 171 10.31 0.69 -16.02
CA ASP A 171 11.31 1.76 -16.15
C ASP A 171 11.31 2.67 -14.92
N ARG A 172 10.14 3.00 -14.36
CA ARG A 172 10.02 3.76 -13.10
C ARG A 172 10.67 3.01 -11.92
N LEU A 173 10.44 1.69 -11.79
CA LEU A 173 11.10 0.87 -10.76
C LEU A 173 12.61 0.80 -10.94
N ARG A 174 13.11 0.74 -12.17
CA ARG A 174 14.55 0.78 -12.47
C ARG A 174 15.17 2.12 -12.08
N SER A 175 14.47 3.23 -12.35
CA SER A 175 14.94 4.57 -11.95
C SER A 175 15.13 4.65 -10.43
N ILE A 176 14.14 4.24 -9.63
CA ILE A 176 14.28 4.21 -8.16
C ILE A 176 15.47 3.33 -7.72
N LEU A 177 15.69 2.20 -8.38
CA LEU A 177 16.83 1.34 -8.06
C LEU A 177 18.17 2.04 -8.35
N GLU A 178 18.29 2.70 -9.48
CA GLU A 178 19.52 3.44 -9.85
C GLU A 178 19.76 4.63 -8.91
N ASP A 179 18.73 5.38 -8.54
CA ASP A 179 18.84 6.49 -7.57
C ASP A 179 19.40 5.99 -6.22
N ARG A 180 18.88 4.87 -5.71
CA ARG A 180 19.40 4.25 -4.47
C ARG A 180 20.85 3.78 -4.60
N ARG A 181 21.26 3.28 -5.77
CA ARG A 181 22.65 2.90 -6.02
C ARG A 181 23.57 4.12 -6.04
N LEU A 182 23.11 5.24 -6.65
CA LEU A 182 23.85 6.50 -6.66
C LEU A 182 23.98 7.08 -5.25
N ASP A 183 22.93 7.01 -4.42
CA ASP A 183 22.98 7.43 -3.02
C ASP A 183 24.05 6.66 -2.24
N VAL A 184 24.08 5.32 -2.38
CA VAL A 184 25.11 4.49 -1.72
C VAL A 184 26.50 4.86 -2.21
N ALA A 185 26.69 5.07 -3.51
CA ALA A 185 27.98 5.46 -4.07
C ALA A 185 28.42 6.83 -3.55
N THR A 186 27.50 7.79 -3.51
CA THR A 186 27.74 9.16 -3.00
C THR A 186 28.13 9.14 -1.53
N VAL A 187 27.36 8.43 -0.69
CA VAL A 187 27.64 8.28 0.74
C VAL A 187 28.97 7.57 0.96
N SER A 188 29.26 6.53 0.17
CA SER A 188 30.53 5.78 0.27
C SER A 188 31.74 6.65 -0.06
N MET A 189 31.65 7.47 -1.11
CA MET A 189 32.73 8.40 -1.47
C MET A 189 32.92 9.50 -0.41
N ARG A 190 31.82 10.12 0.07
CA ARG A 190 31.90 11.12 1.16
C ARG A 190 32.56 10.54 2.42
N LEU A 191 32.16 9.33 2.81
CA LEU A 191 32.73 8.65 3.99
C LEU A 191 34.25 8.43 3.82
N HIS A 192 34.67 7.96 2.64
CA HIS A 192 36.09 7.72 2.34
C HIS A 192 36.91 9.01 2.34
N GLU A 193 36.42 10.06 1.69
CA GLU A 193 37.12 11.35 1.56
C GLU A 193 37.21 12.14 2.88
N ARG A 194 36.13 12.13 3.69
CA ARG A 194 36.04 12.85 4.95
C ARG A 194 36.70 12.12 6.12
N GLY A 195 36.76 10.79 6.03
CA GLY A 195 37.12 9.92 7.15
C GLY A 195 35.97 9.74 8.15
N THR A 196 36.00 8.62 8.87
CA THR A 196 34.88 8.19 9.72
C THR A 196 34.51 9.19 10.83
N ALA A 197 35.52 9.84 11.45
CA ALA A 197 35.27 10.78 12.54
C ALA A 197 34.47 12.00 12.08
N THR A 198 34.96 12.69 11.06
CA THR A 198 34.31 13.89 10.49
C THR A 198 32.94 13.57 9.91
N PHE A 199 32.81 12.45 9.20
CA PHE A 199 31.53 12.04 8.61
C PHE A 199 30.45 11.76 9.68
N ARG A 200 30.85 11.22 10.83
CA ARG A 200 29.94 10.97 11.95
C ARG A 200 29.45 12.29 12.60
N GLU A 201 30.36 13.26 12.80
CA GLU A 201 30.02 14.58 13.32
C GLU A 201 29.03 15.31 12.39
N GLU A 202 29.28 15.32 11.08
CA GLU A 202 28.38 15.92 10.08
C GLU A 202 26.97 15.33 10.14
N ARG A 203 26.81 14.02 10.40
CA ARG A 203 25.50 13.35 10.50
C ARG A 203 24.73 13.63 11.79
N GLU A 204 25.39 14.02 12.84
CA GLU A 204 24.76 14.38 14.11
C GLU A 204 24.21 15.83 14.07
N ASP A 205 24.67 16.65 13.09
CA ASP A 205 24.25 18.04 12.87
C ASP A 205 23.16 18.20 11.76
N GLU A 206 22.86 17.12 10.98
CA GLU A 206 21.77 17.05 9.98
C GLU A 206 20.46 16.55 10.61
#